data_30780e955a3ea391a86e7f79bcc9b58f
#
_entry.id   30780e955a3ea391a86e7f79bcc9b58f
#
_cell.length_a   1.000
_cell.length_b   1.000
_cell.length_c   1.000
_cell.angle_alpha   90.00
_cell.angle_beta   90.00
_cell.angle_gamma   90.00
#
_symmetry.space_group_name_H-M   'P 1'
#
loop_
_entity.id
_entity.type
_entity.pdbx_description
1 polymer ?
#
loop_
_entity_poly.entity_id
_entity_poly.type
_entity_poly.pdbx_seq_one_letter_code
_entity_poly.pdbx_strand_id
1 'polypeptide(L)'
;EELNLSRTTIESAYLQLAADGYIIARAQSGYYVTDIASLEPVQPKPRNAALPEVRYDFASAGVDRESFRFDLWQRYIKSALRQNDRLLSYGEPQGEEDLRQVLADYVRQHRNVVCSAEDIVIGASVQSLLQLLCPLLRERQTVSFPTPSFVQGSTVFSDYGFEIHYRNKDCDIIYVSPAHMTKWGEIMP
;
A
#
# COMPACT_ATOMS: atom_id res chain seq x y z
N GLU A 1 -31.04 -17.72 -39.75
CA GLU A 1 -32.27 -17.04 -40.21
C GLU A 1 -33.29 -16.85 -39.08
N GLU A 2 -33.36 -17.72 -38.06
CA GLU A 2 -34.35 -17.59 -36.97
C GLU A 2 -34.09 -16.37 -36.05
N LEU A 3 -32.87 -15.86 -35.99
CA LEU A 3 -32.53 -14.75 -35.07
C LEU A 3 -32.46 -13.39 -35.72
N ASN A 4 -32.71 -13.24 -37.05
CA ASN A 4 -32.59 -12.00 -37.82
C ASN A 4 -31.26 -11.22 -37.58
N LEU A 5 -30.19 -11.94 -37.27
CA LEU A 5 -28.86 -11.37 -37.06
C LEU A 5 -27.97 -11.54 -38.29
N SER A 6 -27.06 -10.61 -38.53
CA SER A 6 -26.09 -10.74 -39.61
C SER A 6 -25.10 -11.86 -39.32
N ARG A 7 -24.62 -12.53 -40.36
CA ARG A 7 -23.59 -13.58 -40.25
C ARG A 7 -22.34 -13.09 -39.51
N THR A 8 -21.93 -11.85 -39.79
CA THR A 8 -20.78 -11.19 -39.18
C THR A 8 -20.96 -11.02 -37.65
N THR A 9 -22.18 -10.68 -37.21
CA THR A 9 -22.50 -10.57 -35.78
C THR A 9 -22.36 -11.89 -35.07
N ILE A 10 -22.83 -12.96 -35.69
CA ILE A 10 -22.75 -14.34 -35.14
C ILE A 10 -21.28 -14.79 -35.08
N GLU A 11 -20.52 -14.59 -36.18
CA GLU A 11 -19.09 -14.94 -36.22
C GLU A 11 -18.29 -14.17 -35.15
N SER A 12 -18.56 -12.89 -34.95
CA SER A 12 -17.92 -12.09 -33.89
C SER A 12 -18.23 -12.60 -32.48
N ALA A 13 -19.48 -13.04 -32.23
CA ALA A 13 -19.85 -13.62 -30.94
C ALA A 13 -19.12 -14.96 -30.69
N TYR A 14 -18.98 -15.80 -31.72
CA TYR A 14 -18.23 -17.07 -31.60
C TYR A 14 -16.71 -16.79 -31.37
N LEU A 15 -16.14 -15.83 -32.07
CA LEU A 15 -14.76 -15.43 -31.87
C LEU A 15 -14.52 -14.89 -30.44
N GLN A 16 -15.46 -14.11 -29.92
CA GLN A 16 -15.39 -13.62 -28.52
C GLN A 16 -15.46 -14.79 -27.55
N LEU A 17 -16.41 -15.72 -27.69
CA LEU A 17 -16.53 -16.90 -26.83
C LEU A 17 -15.28 -17.79 -26.89
N ALA A 18 -14.63 -17.87 -28.07
CA ALA A 18 -13.38 -18.60 -28.22
C ALA A 18 -12.21 -17.90 -27.55
N ALA A 19 -12.12 -16.55 -27.65
CA ALA A 19 -11.12 -15.74 -26.98
C ALA A 19 -11.25 -15.82 -25.46
N ASP A 20 -12.47 -15.86 -24.95
CA ASP A 20 -12.78 -15.99 -23.52
C ASP A 20 -12.62 -17.44 -23.01
N GLY A 21 -12.32 -18.41 -23.91
CA GLY A 21 -12.05 -19.80 -23.55
C GLY A 21 -13.29 -20.67 -23.30
N TYR A 22 -14.48 -20.17 -23.58
CA TYR A 22 -15.74 -20.94 -23.43
C TYR A 22 -15.93 -22.00 -24.52
N ILE A 23 -15.38 -21.77 -25.73
CA ILE A 23 -15.46 -22.70 -26.85
C ILE A 23 -14.10 -22.85 -27.53
N ILE A 24 -13.86 -24.00 -28.15
CA ILE A 24 -12.67 -24.29 -28.96
C ILE A 24 -13.10 -24.52 -30.39
N ALA A 25 -12.51 -23.79 -31.35
CA ALA A 25 -12.70 -24.04 -32.77
C ALA A 25 -11.87 -25.23 -33.23
N ARG A 26 -12.51 -26.25 -33.85
CA ARG A 26 -11.80 -27.36 -34.52
C ARG A 26 -11.97 -27.23 -36.02
N ALA A 27 -10.86 -27.20 -36.73
CA ALA A 27 -10.87 -27.13 -38.20
C ALA A 27 -11.78 -28.21 -38.79
N GLN A 28 -12.66 -27.85 -39.71
CA GLN A 28 -13.63 -28.70 -40.40
C GLN A 28 -14.68 -29.40 -39.50
N SER A 29 -14.69 -29.18 -38.19
CA SER A 29 -15.59 -29.85 -37.24
C SER A 29 -16.49 -28.89 -36.45
N GLY A 30 -16.23 -27.58 -36.50
CA GLY A 30 -17.05 -26.57 -35.84
C GLY A 30 -16.53 -26.16 -34.48
N TYR A 31 -17.41 -25.68 -33.60
CA TYR A 31 -17.09 -25.18 -32.26
C TYR A 31 -17.56 -26.19 -31.21
N TYR A 32 -16.70 -26.40 -30.21
CA TYR A 32 -16.98 -27.29 -29.08
C TYR A 32 -16.93 -26.49 -27.79
N VAL A 33 -17.89 -26.72 -26.92
CA VAL A 33 -17.89 -26.10 -25.58
C VAL A 33 -16.74 -26.68 -24.76
N THR A 34 -15.94 -25.82 -24.16
CA THR A 34 -14.88 -26.23 -23.24
C THR A 34 -15.52 -26.79 -21.97
N ASP A 35 -15.04 -27.94 -21.51
CA ASP A 35 -15.48 -28.49 -20.22
C ASP A 35 -14.96 -27.66 -19.07
N ILE A 36 -15.66 -26.56 -18.76
CA ILE A 36 -15.36 -25.67 -17.65
C ILE A 36 -15.63 -26.35 -16.30
N ALA A 37 -16.44 -27.43 -16.30
CA ALA A 37 -16.76 -28.17 -15.08
C ALA A 37 -15.57 -29.00 -14.56
N SER A 38 -14.56 -29.26 -15.41
CA SER A 38 -13.32 -29.92 -14.99
C SER A 38 -12.31 -29.01 -14.31
N LEU A 39 -12.48 -27.70 -14.36
CA LEU A 39 -11.83 -26.78 -13.43
C LEU A 39 -12.58 -26.91 -12.11
N GLU A 40 -12.16 -27.86 -11.27
CA GLU A 40 -12.62 -27.86 -9.88
C GLU A 40 -12.51 -26.42 -9.38
N PRO A 41 -13.64 -25.80 -8.95
CA PRO A 41 -13.54 -24.49 -8.32
C PRO A 41 -12.57 -24.70 -7.16
N VAL A 42 -11.43 -23.98 -7.17
CA VAL A 42 -10.54 -23.92 -6.02
C VAL A 42 -11.43 -23.52 -4.86
N GLN A 43 -11.91 -24.53 -4.12
CA GLN A 43 -12.71 -24.26 -2.93
C GLN A 43 -11.82 -23.38 -2.06
N PRO A 44 -12.20 -22.13 -1.81
CA PRO A 44 -11.43 -21.32 -0.88
C PRO A 44 -11.41 -22.14 0.41
N LYS A 45 -10.22 -22.56 0.84
CA LYS A 45 -10.07 -23.23 2.15
C LYS A 45 -10.91 -22.43 3.12
N PRO A 46 -11.88 -23.07 3.83
CA PRO A 46 -12.71 -22.32 4.75
C PRO A 46 -11.79 -21.58 5.69
N ARG A 47 -11.74 -20.24 5.58
CA ARG A 47 -11.01 -19.36 6.49
C ARG A 47 -11.62 -19.30 7.88
N ASN A 48 -12.59 -20.17 8.14
CA ASN A 48 -13.35 -20.19 9.37
C ASN A 48 -12.94 -21.39 10.24
N ALA A 49 -11.73 -21.35 10.81
CA ALA A 49 -11.73 -21.58 12.22
C ALA A 49 -12.41 -20.34 12.83
N ALA A 50 -13.60 -20.50 13.41
CA ALA A 50 -14.23 -19.44 14.19
C ALA A 50 -13.18 -18.98 15.20
N LEU A 51 -12.64 -17.77 14.99
CA LEU A 51 -11.71 -17.19 15.96
C LEU A 51 -12.49 -17.15 17.29
N PRO A 52 -11.90 -17.60 18.40
CA PRO A 52 -12.58 -17.54 19.67
C PRO A 52 -13.05 -16.12 19.90
N GLU A 53 -14.29 -15.96 20.38
CA GLU A 53 -14.86 -14.67 20.69
C GLU A 53 -13.98 -14.00 21.77
N VAL A 54 -13.13 -13.08 21.31
CA VAL A 54 -12.19 -12.38 22.20
C VAL A 54 -12.96 -11.23 22.84
N ARG A 55 -13.17 -11.30 24.14
CA ARG A 55 -13.89 -10.26 24.90
C ARG A 55 -13.13 -8.93 24.92
N TYR A 56 -11.81 -8.98 24.99
CA TYR A 56 -10.91 -7.83 24.94
C TYR A 56 -9.70 -8.20 24.06
N ASP A 57 -9.53 -7.50 22.94
CA ASP A 57 -8.40 -7.67 22.06
C ASP A 57 -7.36 -6.57 22.33
N PHE A 58 -6.27 -6.92 23.01
CA PHE A 58 -5.14 -6.04 23.27
C PHE A 58 -4.00 -6.21 22.25
N ALA A 59 -4.16 -7.10 21.26
CA ALA A 59 -3.15 -7.36 20.23
C ALA A 59 -3.46 -6.62 18.93
N SER A 60 -4.69 -6.19 18.73
CA SER A 60 -5.07 -5.46 17.51
C SER A 60 -4.56 -4.01 17.56
N ALA A 61 -4.07 -3.54 16.41
CA ALA A 61 -3.78 -2.12 16.17
C ALA A 61 -5.05 -1.33 15.81
N GLY A 62 -6.21 -1.75 16.34
CA GLY A 62 -7.49 -1.13 16.06
C GLY A 62 -7.53 0.32 16.54
N VAL A 63 -8.07 1.20 15.71
CA VAL A 63 -8.31 2.60 16.07
C VAL A 63 -9.70 2.72 16.66
N ASP A 64 -9.84 3.55 17.69
CA ASP A 64 -11.15 3.92 18.23
C ASP A 64 -12.01 4.56 17.14
N ARG A 65 -13.16 3.94 16.87
CA ARG A 65 -14.08 4.37 15.80
C ARG A 65 -14.70 5.74 16.07
N GLU A 66 -14.88 6.12 17.32
CA GLU A 66 -15.48 7.38 17.72
C GLU A 66 -14.52 8.56 17.51
N SER A 67 -13.22 8.29 17.58
CA SER A 67 -12.17 9.30 17.35
C SER A 67 -11.97 9.66 15.88
N PHE A 68 -12.46 8.85 14.94
CA PHE A 68 -12.24 9.07 13.51
C PHE A 68 -13.47 9.68 12.83
N ARG A 69 -13.30 10.86 12.24
CA ARG A 69 -14.33 11.61 11.53
C ARG A 69 -14.58 11.04 10.12
N PHE A 70 -15.30 9.89 10.01
CA PHE A 70 -15.64 9.27 8.73
C PHE A 70 -16.44 10.18 7.79
N ASP A 71 -17.32 11.02 8.33
CA ASP A 71 -18.11 12.00 7.58
C ASP A 71 -17.22 12.99 6.81
N LEU A 72 -16.19 13.49 7.48
CA LEU A 72 -15.20 14.39 6.91
C LEU A 72 -14.32 13.68 5.91
N TRP A 73 -13.84 12.48 6.24
CA TRP A 73 -13.03 11.63 5.38
C TRP A 73 -13.73 11.32 4.04
N GLN A 74 -15.00 10.90 4.09
CA GLN A 74 -15.79 10.62 2.90
C GLN A 74 -15.96 11.85 2.00
N ARG A 75 -16.12 13.04 2.59
CA ARG A 75 -16.22 14.28 1.84
C ARG A 75 -14.96 14.57 1.05
N TYR A 76 -13.79 14.40 1.67
CA TYR A 76 -12.51 14.61 1.00
C TYR A 76 -12.24 13.55 -0.09
N ILE A 77 -12.55 12.28 0.16
CA ILE A 77 -12.44 11.24 -0.87
C ILE A 77 -13.31 11.57 -2.08
N LYS A 78 -14.58 11.93 -1.85
CA LYS A 78 -15.49 12.33 -2.95
C LYS A 78 -14.98 13.55 -3.72
N SER A 79 -14.35 14.49 -3.05
CA SER A 79 -13.73 15.65 -3.69
C SER A 79 -12.52 15.26 -4.54
N ALA A 80 -11.65 14.41 -4.01
CA ALA A 80 -10.47 13.91 -4.73
C ALA A 80 -10.86 13.12 -5.99
N LEU A 81 -11.87 12.25 -5.88
CA LEU A 81 -12.36 11.44 -7.02
C LEU A 81 -12.98 12.26 -8.16
N ARG A 82 -13.28 13.55 -7.97
CA ARG A 82 -13.74 14.44 -9.06
C ARG A 82 -12.62 14.98 -9.93
N GLN A 83 -11.36 14.75 -9.57
CA GLN A 83 -10.18 15.19 -10.31
C GLN A 83 -9.77 14.13 -11.35
N ASN A 84 -10.67 13.79 -12.26
CA ASN A 84 -10.52 12.65 -13.19
C ASN A 84 -9.21 12.69 -13.98
N ASP A 85 -8.85 13.83 -14.54
CA ASP A 85 -7.66 13.97 -15.38
C ASP A 85 -6.37 13.72 -14.59
N ARG A 86 -6.32 14.22 -13.35
CA ARG A 86 -5.18 14.02 -12.45
C ARG A 86 -5.06 12.57 -12.01
N LEU A 87 -6.17 11.90 -11.70
CA LEU A 87 -6.17 10.51 -11.24
C LEU A 87 -5.79 9.51 -12.34
N LEU A 88 -5.96 9.89 -13.61
CA LEU A 88 -5.62 9.06 -14.78
C LEU A 88 -4.23 9.36 -15.36
N SER A 89 -3.50 10.32 -14.79
CA SER A 89 -2.14 10.66 -15.19
C SER A 89 -1.11 10.10 -14.21
N TYR A 90 0.13 9.93 -14.67
CA TYR A 90 1.25 9.66 -13.78
C TYR A 90 1.52 10.89 -12.91
N GLY A 91 1.59 10.68 -11.59
CA GLY A 91 1.95 11.73 -10.64
C GLY A 91 3.45 12.08 -10.68
N GLU A 92 3.83 13.09 -9.91
CA GLU A 92 5.23 13.46 -9.75
C GLU A 92 6.01 12.40 -8.96
N PRO A 93 7.28 12.12 -9.32
CA PRO A 93 8.10 11.11 -8.62
C PRO A 93 8.26 11.34 -7.12
N GLN A 94 8.28 12.59 -6.67
CA GLN A 94 8.34 12.95 -5.25
C GLN A 94 6.98 12.97 -4.55
N GLY A 95 5.89 12.78 -5.30
CA GLY A 95 4.51 12.99 -4.85
C GLY A 95 3.99 14.36 -5.25
N GLU A 96 2.70 14.52 -5.20
CA GLU A 96 1.97 15.72 -5.64
C GLU A 96 2.47 17.00 -4.95
N GLU A 97 2.78 18.03 -5.73
CA GLU A 97 3.37 19.27 -5.24
C GLU A 97 2.49 19.97 -4.19
N ASP A 98 1.18 20.04 -4.43
CA ASP A 98 0.23 20.65 -3.48
C ASP A 98 0.20 19.92 -2.14
N LEU A 99 0.30 18.60 -2.11
CA LEU A 99 0.41 17.82 -0.88
C LEU A 99 1.74 18.12 -0.17
N ARG A 100 2.84 18.17 -0.90
CA ARG A 100 4.17 18.48 -0.34
C ARG A 100 4.21 19.89 0.25
N GLN A 101 3.59 20.87 -0.42
CA GLN A 101 3.48 22.24 0.10
C GLN A 101 2.70 22.30 1.42
N VAL A 102 1.52 21.66 1.47
CA VAL A 102 0.70 21.60 2.69
C VAL A 102 1.46 20.92 3.84
N LEU A 103 2.22 19.85 3.53
CA LEU A 103 3.04 19.15 4.54
C LEU A 103 4.19 20.04 5.03
N ALA A 104 4.86 20.77 4.16
CA ALA A 104 5.93 21.71 4.56
C ALA A 104 5.40 22.78 5.54
N ASP A 105 4.24 23.35 5.24
CA ASP A 105 3.58 24.31 6.11
C ASP A 105 3.15 23.68 7.45
N TYR A 106 2.58 22.46 7.40
CA TYR A 106 2.16 21.74 8.59
C TYR A 106 3.33 21.42 9.52
N VAL A 107 4.44 20.86 9.01
CA VAL A 107 5.59 20.51 9.87
C VAL A 107 6.32 21.73 10.38
N ARG A 108 6.29 22.85 9.65
CA ARG A 108 6.80 24.14 10.12
C ARG A 108 5.99 24.65 11.31
N GLN A 109 4.66 24.64 11.18
CA GLN A 109 3.78 25.18 12.23
C GLN A 109 3.71 24.29 13.47
N HIS A 110 3.72 22.97 13.32
CA HIS A 110 3.46 22.03 14.41
C HIS A 110 4.69 21.31 14.93
N ARG A 111 5.81 21.35 14.19
CA ARG A 111 7.04 20.64 14.56
C ARG A 111 8.28 21.51 14.49
N ASN A 112 8.13 22.79 14.11
CA ASN A 112 9.24 23.74 13.93
C ASN A 112 10.33 23.22 12.96
N VAL A 113 9.93 22.40 11.96
CA VAL A 113 10.82 21.91 10.90
C VAL A 113 10.83 22.93 9.78
N VAL A 114 12.00 23.45 9.44
CA VAL A 114 12.17 24.38 8.33
C VAL A 114 12.50 23.59 7.07
N CYS A 115 11.52 23.47 6.18
CA CYS A 115 11.67 22.81 4.87
C CYS A 115 10.73 23.46 3.86
N SER A 116 10.98 23.20 2.57
CA SER A 116 10.14 23.54 1.42
C SER A 116 9.46 22.28 0.86
N ALA A 117 8.55 22.43 -0.10
CA ALA A 117 7.95 21.31 -0.80
C ALA A 117 8.99 20.44 -1.53
N GLU A 118 10.12 21.02 -1.95
CA GLU A 118 11.20 20.33 -2.65
C GLU A 118 11.99 19.37 -1.75
N ASP A 119 11.94 19.59 -0.43
CA ASP A 119 12.62 18.76 0.58
C ASP A 119 11.76 17.58 1.01
N ILE A 120 10.54 17.43 0.47
CA ILE A 120 9.56 16.40 0.88
C ILE A 120 9.39 15.35 -0.21
N VAL A 121 9.47 14.09 0.19
CA VAL A 121 9.15 12.93 -0.65
C VAL A 121 7.99 12.17 -0.03
N ILE A 122 6.96 11.89 -0.84
CA ILE A 122 5.79 11.11 -0.44
C ILE A 122 6.01 9.64 -0.83
N GLY A 123 5.83 8.76 0.12
CA GLY A 123 5.93 7.31 -0.10
C GLY A 123 4.73 6.55 0.45
N ALA A 124 4.56 5.31 0.01
CA ALA A 124 3.45 4.47 0.39
C ALA A 124 3.49 4.03 1.87
N SER A 125 4.67 4.02 2.48
CA SER A 125 4.86 3.65 3.88
C SER A 125 6.23 4.12 4.39
N VAL A 126 6.42 4.14 5.72
CA VAL A 126 7.74 4.40 6.31
C VAL A 126 8.77 3.38 5.82
N GLN A 127 8.38 2.12 5.68
CA GLN A 127 9.26 1.05 5.20
C GLN A 127 9.74 1.33 3.77
N SER A 128 8.86 1.73 2.85
CA SER A 128 9.25 2.07 1.48
C SER A 128 10.14 3.31 1.41
N LEU A 129 9.90 4.30 2.27
CA LEU A 129 10.77 5.47 2.36
C LEU A 129 12.16 5.13 2.90
N LEU A 130 12.25 4.25 3.91
CA LEU A 130 13.53 3.76 4.42
C LEU A 130 14.29 2.97 3.36
N GLN A 131 13.62 2.17 2.53
CA GLN A 131 14.23 1.47 1.40
C GLN A 131 14.82 2.42 0.35
N LEU A 132 14.23 3.60 0.16
CA LEU A 132 14.80 4.66 -0.69
C LEU A 132 15.97 5.37 -0.02
N LEU A 133 15.92 5.54 1.29
CA LEU A 133 16.92 6.27 2.06
C LEU A 133 18.21 5.45 2.28
N CYS A 134 18.10 4.16 2.64
CA CYS A 134 19.25 3.33 2.98
C CYS A 134 20.35 3.31 1.91
N PRO A 135 20.05 3.18 0.59
CA PRO A 135 21.07 3.24 -0.45
C PRO A 135 21.86 4.57 -0.49
N LEU A 136 21.26 5.66 -0.05
CA LEU A 136 21.93 6.96 0.00
C LEU A 136 22.86 7.09 1.20
N LEU A 137 22.68 6.25 2.22
CA LEU A 137 23.42 6.24 3.48
C LEU A 137 24.52 5.14 3.51
N ARG A 138 24.87 4.56 2.36
CA ARG A 138 25.76 3.39 2.28
C ARG A 138 27.18 3.59 2.82
N GLU A 139 27.64 4.82 3.02
CA GLU A 139 28.90 5.12 3.70
C GLU A 139 28.79 4.97 5.23
N ARG A 140 27.59 4.83 5.76
CA ARG A 140 27.29 4.60 7.18
C ARG A 140 27.13 3.12 7.42
N GLN A 141 27.52 2.63 8.57
CA GLN A 141 27.52 1.20 8.88
C GLN A 141 26.65 0.84 10.07
N THR A 142 26.40 1.79 10.96
CA THR A 142 25.72 1.56 12.22
C THR A 142 24.48 2.43 12.36
N VAL A 143 23.39 1.86 12.89
CA VAL A 143 22.17 2.60 13.22
C VAL A 143 21.68 2.24 14.61
N SER A 144 21.30 3.24 15.39
CA SER A 144 20.74 3.07 16.73
C SER A 144 19.25 3.40 16.75
N PHE A 145 18.47 2.50 17.31
CA PHE A 145 17.04 2.68 17.58
C PHE A 145 16.78 2.90 19.09
N PRO A 146 15.71 3.60 19.47
CA PRO A 146 15.36 3.76 20.88
C PRO A 146 14.98 2.45 21.56
N THR A 147 14.31 1.55 20.83
CA THR A 147 13.89 0.21 21.30
C THR A 147 13.78 -0.77 20.14
N PRO A 148 13.77 -2.10 20.41
CA PRO A 148 13.52 -3.11 19.37
C PRO A 148 12.07 -3.16 18.85
N SER A 149 11.19 -2.28 19.30
CA SER A 149 9.76 -2.34 18.95
C SER A 149 9.44 -1.97 17.50
N PHE A 150 10.31 -1.21 16.83
CA PHE A 150 10.14 -0.86 15.41
C PHE A 150 10.84 -1.88 14.50
N VAL A 151 10.29 -3.12 14.49
CA VAL A 151 10.87 -4.25 13.75
C VAL A 151 10.98 -3.96 12.25
N GLN A 152 9.95 -3.37 11.62
CA GLN A 152 9.98 -3.08 10.18
C GLN A 152 11.15 -2.16 9.80
N GLY A 153 11.43 -1.14 10.60
CA GLY A 153 12.54 -0.23 10.34
C GLY A 153 13.90 -0.89 10.53
N SER A 154 14.09 -1.60 11.63
CA SER A 154 15.35 -2.30 11.89
C SER A 154 15.63 -3.39 10.85
N THR A 155 14.59 -4.10 10.37
CA THR A 155 14.73 -5.08 9.29
C THR A 155 15.24 -4.43 8.01
N VAL A 156 14.64 -3.30 7.58
CA VAL A 156 15.10 -2.61 6.37
C VAL A 156 16.57 -2.23 6.47
N PHE A 157 17.00 -1.60 7.57
CA PHE A 157 18.41 -1.25 7.76
C PHE A 157 19.31 -2.48 7.76
N SER A 158 18.91 -3.57 8.41
CA SER A 158 19.65 -4.84 8.44
C SER A 158 19.79 -5.45 7.03
N ASP A 159 18.73 -5.42 6.21
CA ASP A 159 18.73 -5.92 4.83
C ASP A 159 19.71 -5.16 3.93
N TYR A 160 19.96 -3.87 4.23
CA TYR A 160 20.98 -3.06 3.56
C TYR A 160 22.37 -3.16 4.21
N GLY A 161 22.56 -4.06 5.18
CA GLY A 161 23.86 -4.38 5.77
C GLY A 161 24.28 -3.46 6.94
N PHE A 162 23.35 -2.67 7.49
CA PHE A 162 23.65 -1.88 8.68
C PHE A 162 23.65 -2.73 9.94
N GLU A 163 24.59 -2.47 10.84
CA GLU A 163 24.61 -3.04 12.18
C GLU A 163 23.62 -2.31 13.08
N ILE A 164 22.72 -3.08 13.71
CA ILE A 164 21.61 -2.54 14.50
C ILE A 164 22.01 -2.46 15.97
N HIS A 165 21.92 -1.28 16.52
CA HIS A 165 22.16 -0.99 17.95
C HIS A 165 20.90 -0.39 18.60
N TYR A 166 20.89 -0.37 19.93
CA TYR A 166 19.83 0.25 20.71
C TYR A 166 20.40 1.20 21.74
N ARG A 167 19.85 2.43 21.80
CA ARG A 167 20.26 3.49 22.75
C ARG A 167 21.76 3.76 22.74
N ASN A 168 22.40 3.60 21.60
CA ASN A 168 23.81 3.88 21.41
C ASN A 168 23.98 5.22 20.68
N LYS A 169 24.67 6.18 21.31
CA LYS A 169 24.89 7.53 20.78
C LYS A 169 26.05 7.59 19.78
N ASP A 170 26.90 6.56 19.76
CA ASP A 170 28.11 6.54 18.96
C ASP A 170 27.89 5.92 17.56
N CYS A 171 26.64 5.59 17.22
CA CYS A 171 26.29 5.11 15.88
C CYS A 171 26.31 6.24 14.85
N ASP A 172 26.59 5.89 13.59
CA ASP A 172 26.57 6.80 12.45
C ASP A 172 25.18 7.43 12.25
N ILE A 173 24.13 6.64 12.53
CA ILE A 173 22.74 7.04 12.38
C ILE A 173 22.00 6.81 13.70
N ILE A 174 21.25 7.80 14.13
CA ILE A 174 20.34 7.69 15.26
C ILE A 174 18.92 7.85 14.76
N TYR A 175 18.15 6.77 14.79
CA TYR A 175 16.72 6.79 14.47
C TYR A 175 15.94 7.21 15.71
N VAL A 176 15.13 8.25 15.59
CA VAL A 176 14.30 8.76 16.68
C VAL A 176 12.84 8.93 16.25
N SER A 177 11.96 8.76 17.20
CA SER A 177 10.53 9.08 17.07
C SER A 177 10.13 9.97 18.25
N PRO A 178 10.34 11.29 18.16
CA PRO A 178 10.32 12.18 19.33
C PRO A 178 9.04 12.15 20.14
N ALA A 179 7.89 11.95 19.50
CA ALA A 179 6.59 11.88 20.18
C ALA A 179 6.26 10.47 20.72
N HIS A 180 6.98 9.43 20.27
CA HIS A 180 6.73 8.01 20.61
C HIS A 180 8.03 7.22 20.62
N MET A 181 8.92 7.55 21.57
CA MET A 181 10.23 6.90 21.70
C MET A 181 10.13 5.41 22.03
N THR A 182 9.09 5.04 22.74
CA THR A 182 8.80 3.64 23.14
C THR A 182 7.31 3.32 22.97
N LYS A 183 6.97 2.02 23.04
CA LYS A 183 5.58 1.57 23.04
C LYS A 183 4.74 2.10 24.23
N TRP A 184 5.39 2.68 25.23
CA TRP A 184 4.74 3.27 26.41
C TRP A 184 4.47 4.77 26.25
N GLY A 185 4.74 5.34 25.07
CA GLY A 185 4.49 6.76 24.79
C GLY A 185 5.52 7.72 25.40
N GLU A 186 6.72 7.23 25.73
CA GLU A 186 7.81 8.12 26.16
C GLU A 186 8.10 9.15 25.07
N ILE A 187 8.27 10.40 25.49
CA ILE A 187 8.60 11.53 24.65
C ILE A 187 10.10 11.81 24.79
N MET A 188 10.74 12.24 23.71
CA MET A 188 12.12 12.68 23.73
C MET A 188 12.22 13.98 24.57
N PRO A 189 13.14 14.08 25.55
CA PRO A 189 13.31 15.26 26.37
C PRO A 189 13.82 16.46 25.59
#